data_1f4093a368a58c2bb08f4a3a094fb68b
#
_entry.id   1f4093a368a58c2bb08f4a3a094fb68b
#
_cell.length_a   1.000
_cell.length_b   1.000
_cell.length_c   1.000
_cell.angle_alpha   90.00
_cell.angle_beta   90.00
_cell.angle_gamma   90.00
#
_symmetry.space_group_name_H-M   'P 1'
#
loop_
_entity.id
_entity.type
_entity.pdbx_description
1 polymer ?
#
loop_
_entity_poly.entity_id
_entity_poly.type
_entity_poly.pdbx_seq_one_letter_code
_entity_poly.pdbx_strand_id
1 'polypeptide(L)'
;MFKKMLAFALVLTMALFMVPAQAEEASTFPAVAKEDLKIGMIYVGDTSDGGYNFVHDSALMKAVSELGLSEDQVIKKTNVPEDATCETALRELVEAGCQIIFADSFGHMYYMEPIAEEYPEIIFSHCSGYINNGVNMNNYFGRIYEPRFLSGLAAGLKTKTNKIGYVSAMDNPECNGGLNAFTLGVRVVNPDATVYVKYTNTWYDPTVERQTADALIDMGCDVIGQHQDSTLPQVAAQEAGVWSCGYNADMTEAAPDAHLCAPIWDWSVIYKTELENVINGTWTCENYFLGMREGMVGLSPLTKNCEEGTQAVVDEWTAKIMDGSFDVFDGEIKDNTGAVRVEKGQRLTDAEITSIDWLVEGVVVA
;
A
#
# COMPACT_ATOMS: atom_id res chain seq x y z
N MET A 1 -63.29 -6.80 -54.60
CA MET A 1 -62.51 -5.80 -53.85
C MET A 1 -61.53 -6.55 -52.95
N PHE A 2 -60.30 -6.74 -53.41
CA PHE A 2 -59.29 -7.50 -52.74
C PHE A 2 -58.35 -6.57 -51.92
N LYS A 3 -58.31 -6.73 -50.59
CA LYS A 3 -57.29 -6.06 -49.75
C LYS A 3 -56.03 -6.93 -49.74
N LYS A 4 -54.93 -6.41 -50.26
CA LYS A 4 -53.61 -7.02 -50.16
C LYS A 4 -53.03 -6.59 -48.81
N MET A 5 -52.80 -7.54 -47.92
CA MET A 5 -51.95 -7.36 -46.72
C MET A 5 -50.49 -7.54 -47.14
N LEU A 6 -49.67 -6.50 -46.91
CA LEU A 6 -48.23 -6.54 -47.09
C LEU A 6 -47.60 -6.89 -45.73
N ALA A 7 -47.00 -8.07 -45.62
CA ALA A 7 -46.22 -8.47 -44.43
C ALA A 7 -44.80 -7.91 -44.57
N PHE A 8 -44.40 -7.04 -43.64
CA PHE A 8 -43.02 -6.58 -43.51
C PHE A 8 -42.28 -7.58 -42.62
N ALA A 9 -41.33 -8.32 -43.18
CA ALA A 9 -40.40 -9.14 -42.44
C ALA A 9 -39.24 -8.26 -41.96
N LEU A 10 -39.13 -8.06 -40.63
CA LEU A 10 -38.04 -7.36 -40.00
C LEU A 10 -36.88 -8.35 -39.83
N VAL A 11 -35.86 -8.25 -40.66
CA VAL A 11 -34.59 -9.00 -40.50
C VAL A 11 -33.74 -8.26 -39.48
N LEU A 12 -33.66 -8.81 -38.28
CA LEU A 12 -32.79 -8.32 -37.21
C LEU A 12 -31.37 -8.89 -37.41
N THR A 13 -30.50 -8.12 -38.07
CA THR A 13 -29.06 -8.46 -38.14
C THR A 13 -28.39 -8.17 -36.81
N MET A 14 -28.14 -9.23 -36.01
CA MET A 14 -27.22 -9.17 -34.91
C MET A 14 -25.79 -8.96 -35.45
N ALA A 15 -25.30 -7.73 -35.36
CA ALA A 15 -23.87 -7.47 -35.51
C ALA A 15 -23.18 -7.99 -34.21
N LEU A 16 -22.51 -9.14 -34.29
CA LEU A 16 -21.55 -9.56 -33.28
C LEU A 16 -20.39 -8.56 -33.32
N PHE A 17 -20.33 -7.65 -32.36
CA PHE A 17 -19.09 -6.92 -32.08
C PHE A 17 -18.10 -7.94 -31.48
N MET A 18 -17.21 -8.48 -32.31
CA MET A 18 -15.99 -9.10 -31.83
C MET A 18 -15.16 -7.96 -31.20
N VAL A 19 -15.14 -7.90 -29.88
CA VAL A 19 -14.08 -7.18 -29.15
C VAL A 19 -12.79 -7.90 -29.53
N PRO A 20 -11.80 -7.22 -30.14
CA PRO A 20 -10.53 -7.85 -30.38
C PRO A 20 -9.98 -8.25 -29.00
N ALA A 21 -9.70 -9.55 -28.81
CA ALA A 21 -8.86 -9.97 -27.71
C ALA A 21 -7.57 -9.15 -27.80
N GLN A 22 -7.27 -8.36 -26.78
CA GLN A 22 -5.93 -7.79 -26.64
C GLN A 22 -4.98 -8.98 -26.73
N ALA A 23 -4.07 -8.95 -27.68
CA ALA A 23 -2.98 -9.91 -27.71
C ALA A 23 -2.18 -9.65 -26.42
N GLU A 24 -2.12 -10.65 -25.54
CA GLU A 24 -1.14 -10.64 -24.46
C GLU A 24 0.22 -10.37 -25.11
N GLU A 25 0.89 -9.31 -24.70
CA GLU A 25 2.28 -9.07 -25.12
C GLU A 25 3.10 -10.24 -24.63
N ALA A 26 3.70 -10.96 -25.55
CA ALA A 26 4.51 -12.13 -25.21
C ALA A 26 5.72 -11.65 -24.40
N SER A 27 5.97 -12.29 -23.23
CA SER A 27 7.16 -12.03 -22.42
C SER A 27 8.43 -12.12 -23.27
N THR A 28 9.34 -11.18 -23.07
CA THR A 28 10.68 -11.20 -23.67
C THR A 28 11.68 -11.98 -22.82
N PHE A 29 11.30 -12.37 -21.59
CA PHE A 29 12.14 -13.10 -20.65
C PHE A 29 11.87 -14.61 -20.78
N PRO A 30 12.94 -15.43 -20.93
CA PRO A 30 12.78 -16.87 -20.99
C PRO A 30 12.38 -17.43 -19.61
N ALA A 31 11.68 -18.57 -19.61
CA ALA A 31 11.40 -19.31 -18.38
C ALA A 31 12.69 -19.70 -17.66
N VAL A 32 12.71 -19.57 -16.34
CA VAL A 32 13.84 -19.97 -15.49
C VAL A 32 13.44 -21.20 -14.69
N ALA A 33 14.25 -22.28 -14.76
CA ALA A 33 13.99 -23.46 -13.95
C ALA A 33 14.06 -23.11 -12.44
N LYS A 34 13.17 -23.72 -11.64
CA LYS A 34 13.09 -23.37 -10.20
C LYS A 34 14.43 -23.53 -9.48
N GLU A 35 15.17 -24.59 -9.81
CA GLU A 35 16.48 -24.88 -9.22
C GLU A 35 17.58 -23.89 -9.61
N ASP A 36 17.42 -23.16 -10.71
CA ASP A 36 18.38 -22.18 -11.22
C ASP A 36 18.04 -20.73 -10.84
N LEU A 37 16.81 -20.49 -10.33
CA LEU A 37 16.34 -19.15 -10.00
C LEU A 37 17.12 -18.58 -8.81
N LYS A 38 17.72 -17.40 -8.99
CA LYS A 38 18.31 -16.58 -7.93
C LYS A 38 17.56 -15.26 -7.81
N ILE A 39 17.19 -14.93 -6.61
CA ILE A 39 16.35 -13.78 -6.27
C ILE A 39 17.19 -12.78 -5.47
N GLY A 40 17.29 -11.55 -5.94
CA GLY A 40 17.88 -10.45 -5.18
C GLY A 40 16.81 -9.68 -4.42
N MET A 41 17.11 -9.24 -3.20
CA MET A 41 16.25 -8.35 -2.44
C MET A 41 17.04 -7.29 -1.71
N ILE A 42 16.67 -6.02 -1.90
CA ILE A 42 17.23 -4.86 -1.22
C ILE A 42 16.18 -4.31 -0.25
N TYR A 43 16.58 -4.20 1.01
CA TYR A 43 15.79 -3.58 2.09
C TYR A 43 16.42 -2.26 2.50
N VAL A 44 15.59 -1.22 2.64
CA VAL A 44 16.05 0.12 3.10
C VAL A 44 16.55 0.09 4.53
N GLY A 45 16.02 -0.81 5.36
CA GLY A 45 16.36 -0.97 6.76
C GLY A 45 16.71 -2.41 7.15
N ASP A 46 16.63 -2.67 8.45
CA ASP A 46 16.83 -4.00 9.03
C ASP A 46 15.51 -4.76 9.08
N THR A 47 15.53 -6.04 8.68
CA THR A 47 14.33 -6.90 8.67
C THR A 47 13.82 -7.28 10.07
N SER A 48 14.45 -6.81 11.13
CA SER A 48 14.01 -6.94 12.53
C SER A 48 13.26 -5.71 13.06
N ASP A 49 12.88 -4.75 12.19
CA ASP A 49 12.18 -3.51 12.57
C ASP A 49 10.78 -3.73 13.16
N GLY A 50 10.21 -4.92 12.99
CA GLY A 50 8.85 -5.25 13.40
C GLY A 50 7.77 -4.54 12.59
N GLY A 51 8.14 -3.89 11.50
CA GLY A 51 7.29 -3.09 10.63
C GLY A 51 7.56 -3.39 9.15
N TYR A 52 7.96 -2.36 8.38
CA TYR A 52 7.99 -2.40 6.91
C TYR A 52 8.94 -3.47 6.34
N ASN A 53 10.23 -3.43 6.72
CA ASN A 53 11.20 -4.41 6.20
C ASN A 53 10.91 -5.83 6.68
N PHE A 54 10.42 -5.98 7.92
CA PHE A 54 10.00 -7.28 8.46
C PHE A 54 8.87 -7.92 7.64
N VAL A 55 7.83 -7.15 7.27
CA VAL A 55 6.71 -7.70 6.51
C VAL A 55 7.10 -8.01 5.06
N HIS A 56 7.99 -7.22 4.45
CA HIS A 56 8.55 -7.54 3.13
C HIS A 56 9.34 -8.84 3.16
N ASP A 57 10.25 -8.99 4.13
CA ASP A 57 11.08 -10.21 4.27
C ASP A 57 10.22 -11.45 4.54
N SER A 58 9.30 -11.36 5.50
CA SER A 58 8.39 -12.46 5.84
C SER A 58 7.53 -12.90 4.65
N ALA A 59 7.04 -11.93 3.86
CA ALA A 59 6.21 -12.19 2.70
C ALA A 59 7.01 -12.79 1.53
N LEU A 60 8.24 -12.33 1.28
CA LEU A 60 9.12 -12.93 0.27
C LEU A 60 9.45 -14.38 0.64
N MET A 61 9.80 -14.64 1.90
CA MET A 61 10.11 -16.00 2.37
C MET A 61 8.88 -16.90 2.32
N LYS A 62 7.68 -16.39 2.59
CA LYS A 62 6.42 -17.11 2.39
C LYS A 62 6.22 -17.49 0.93
N ALA A 63 6.40 -16.56 -0.01
CA ALA A 63 6.26 -16.82 -1.44
C ALA A 63 7.29 -17.87 -1.92
N VAL A 64 8.55 -17.75 -1.49
CA VAL A 64 9.63 -18.72 -1.76
C VAL A 64 9.23 -20.11 -1.30
N SER A 65 8.74 -20.25 -0.06
CA SER A 65 8.29 -21.51 0.51
C SER A 65 7.09 -22.11 -0.24
N GLU A 66 6.07 -21.29 -0.54
CA GLU A 66 4.87 -21.75 -1.27
C GLU A 66 5.16 -22.21 -2.69
N LEU A 67 6.17 -21.64 -3.34
CA LEU A 67 6.62 -22.03 -4.67
C LEU A 67 7.57 -23.24 -4.65
N GLY A 68 7.94 -23.73 -3.46
CA GLY A 68 8.87 -24.84 -3.29
C GLY A 68 10.30 -24.47 -3.70
N LEU A 69 10.68 -23.21 -3.57
CA LEU A 69 12.04 -22.70 -3.74
C LEU A 69 12.81 -22.84 -2.42
N SER A 70 14.15 -22.80 -2.49
CA SER A 70 15.01 -22.79 -1.30
C SER A 70 15.31 -21.36 -0.84
N GLU A 71 15.38 -21.16 0.48
CA GLU A 71 15.81 -19.87 1.06
C GLU A 71 17.20 -19.45 0.58
N ASP A 72 18.09 -20.40 0.30
CA ASP A 72 19.44 -20.15 -0.23
C ASP A 72 19.44 -19.50 -1.63
N GLN A 73 18.30 -19.47 -2.31
CA GLN A 73 18.13 -18.81 -3.61
C GLN A 73 17.89 -17.31 -3.46
N VAL A 74 17.64 -16.81 -2.24
CA VAL A 74 17.39 -15.40 -1.95
C VAL A 74 18.65 -14.74 -1.40
N ILE A 75 19.17 -13.75 -2.13
CA ILE A 75 20.32 -12.94 -1.72
C ILE A 75 19.82 -11.61 -1.22
N LYS A 76 19.93 -11.37 0.09
CA LYS A 76 19.39 -10.19 0.77
C LYS A 76 20.48 -9.14 1.03
N LYS A 77 20.13 -7.87 0.82
CA LYS A 77 20.93 -6.69 1.18
C LYS A 77 20.08 -5.81 2.09
N THR A 78 20.46 -5.70 3.35
CA THR A 78 19.75 -4.89 4.36
C THR A 78 20.49 -3.59 4.63
N ASN A 79 19.76 -2.59 5.18
CA ASN A 79 20.28 -1.27 5.49
C ASN A 79 20.91 -0.59 4.27
N VAL A 80 20.24 -0.68 3.12
CA VAL A 80 20.65 -0.01 1.87
C VAL A 80 19.85 1.29 1.76
N PRO A 81 20.45 2.43 2.08
CA PRO A 81 19.75 3.71 2.03
C PRO A 81 19.39 4.13 0.61
N GLU A 82 18.50 5.11 0.51
CA GLU A 82 18.05 5.71 -0.77
C GLU A 82 19.10 6.68 -1.32
N ASP A 83 20.34 6.19 -1.50
CA ASP A 83 21.47 6.96 -2.02
C ASP A 83 22.33 6.15 -3.00
N ALA A 84 23.47 6.68 -3.44
CA ALA A 84 24.35 6.02 -4.41
C ALA A 84 24.88 4.64 -3.95
N THR A 85 24.79 4.28 -2.68
CA THR A 85 25.18 2.94 -2.21
C THR A 85 24.20 1.87 -2.69
N CYS A 86 22.95 2.25 -3.03
CA CYS A 86 21.95 1.38 -3.64
C CYS A 86 22.47 0.80 -4.98
N GLU A 87 23.12 1.60 -5.83
CA GLU A 87 23.71 1.10 -7.09
C GLU A 87 24.76 0.00 -6.84
N THR A 88 25.57 0.16 -5.78
CA THR A 88 26.57 -0.86 -5.43
C THR A 88 25.87 -2.18 -5.03
N ALA A 89 24.83 -2.11 -4.20
CA ALA A 89 24.08 -3.27 -3.78
C ALA A 89 23.38 -3.96 -4.97
N LEU A 90 22.80 -3.19 -5.89
CA LEU A 90 22.19 -3.72 -7.13
C LEU A 90 23.20 -4.46 -8.00
N ARG A 91 24.39 -3.85 -8.24
CA ARG A 91 25.47 -4.48 -9.03
C ARG A 91 25.99 -5.77 -8.40
N GLU A 92 26.11 -5.82 -7.08
CA GLU A 92 26.49 -7.05 -6.38
C GLU A 92 25.46 -8.18 -6.56
N LEU A 93 24.14 -7.86 -6.62
CA LEU A 93 23.10 -8.83 -6.90
C LEU A 93 23.12 -9.29 -8.37
N VAL A 94 23.39 -8.39 -9.31
CA VAL A 94 23.62 -8.70 -10.72
C VAL A 94 24.83 -9.66 -10.88
N GLU A 95 25.95 -9.34 -10.26
CA GLU A 95 27.17 -10.16 -10.28
C GLU A 95 26.96 -11.53 -9.61
N ALA A 96 26.08 -11.62 -8.60
CA ALA A 96 25.69 -12.89 -7.99
C ALA A 96 24.83 -13.76 -8.91
N GLY A 97 24.36 -13.21 -10.04
CA GLY A 97 23.58 -13.90 -11.06
C GLY A 97 22.08 -13.97 -10.73
N CYS A 98 21.53 -12.97 -10.04
CA CYS A 98 20.09 -12.86 -9.83
C CYS A 98 19.36 -12.61 -11.17
N GLN A 99 18.27 -13.33 -11.42
CA GLN A 99 17.41 -13.11 -12.60
C GLN A 99 16.29 -12.12 -12.33
N ILE A 100 15.90 -11.96 -11.06
CA ILE A 100 14.97 -10.93 -10.60
C ILE A 100 15.53 -10.27 -9.34
N ILE A 101 15.43 -8.94 -9.27
CA ILE A 101 15.89 -8.14 -8.14
C ILE A 101 14.75 -7.23 -7.68
N PHE A 102 14.36 -7.38 -6.42
CA PHE A 102 13.38 -6.52 -5.74
C PHE A 102 14.07 -5.42 -4.94
N ALA A 103 13.41 -4.26 -4.81
CA ALA A 103 13.80 -3.21 -3.89
C ALA A 103 12.55 -2.62 -3.22
N ASP A 104 12.59 -2.40 -1.92
CA ASP A 104 11.40 -2.13 -1.12
C ASP A 104 11.11 -0.65 -0.84
N SER A 105 11.98 0.29 -1.23
CA SER A 105 11.83 1.68 -0.82
C SER A 105 11.67 2.65 -1.99
N PHE A 106 10.86 3.71 -1.75
CA PHE A 106 10.50 4.73 -2.75
C PHE A 106 11.70 5.30 -3.50
N GLY A 107 12.74 5.73 -2.81
CA GLY A 107 13.90 6.38 -3.43
C GLY A 107 14.84 5.41 -4.14
N HIS A 108 14.75 4.10 -3.91
CA HIS A 108 15.55 3.11 -4.64
C HIS A 108 15.30 3.16 -6.15
N MET A 109 14.10 3.61 -6.61
CA MET A 109 13.76 3.66 -8.03
C MET A 109 14.76 4.47 -8.87
N TYR A 110 15.29 5.57 -8.32
CA TYR A 110 16.23 6.44 -9.04
C TYR A 110 17.60 5.82 -9.27
N TYR A 111 17.96 4.85 -8.43
CA TYR A 111 19.22 4.10 -8.52
C TYR A 111 19.04 2.77 -9.26
N MET A 112 17.82 2.22 -9.25
CA MET A 112 17.50 0.98 -9.95
C MET A 112 17.32 1.19 -11.46
N GLU A 113 16.70 2.30 -11.89
CA GLU A 113 16.41 2.57 -13.30
C GLU A 113 17.68 2.54 -14.18
N PRO A 114 18.80 3.25 -13.85
CA PRO A 114 20.02 3.19 -14.64
C PRO A 114 20.64 1.78 -14.70
N ILE A 115 20.52 1.01 -13.63
CA ILE A 115 21.02 -0.38 -13.57
C ILE A 115 20.15 -1.29 -14.44
N ALA A 116 18.82 -1.12 -14.41
CA ALA A 116 17.92 -1.85 -15.27
C ALA A 116 18.18 -1.60 -16.76
N GLU A 117 18.48 -0.36 -17.15
CA GLU A 117 18.87 -0.03 -18.53
C GLU A 117 20.20 -0.69 -18.94
N GLU A 118 21.16 -0.80 -18.01
CA GLU A 118 22.47 -1.43 -18.27
C GLU A 118 22.37 -2.96 -18.39
N TYR A 119 21.40 -3.61 -17.69
CA TYR A 119 21.22 -5.06 -17.64
C TYR A 119 19.81 -5.47 -18.10
N PRO A 120 19.47 -5.31 -19.39
CA PRO A 120 18.13 -5.53 -19.90
C PRO A 120 17.65 -7.00 -19.84
N GLU A 121 18.54 -7.94 -19.56
CA GLU A 121 18.23 -9.37 -19.38
C GLU A 121 17.80 -9.72 -17.94
N ILE A 122 17.92 -8.80 -16.98
CA ILE A 122 17.55 -8.99 -15.59
C ILE A 122 16.25 -8.24 -15.31
N ILE A 123 15.37 -8.83 -14.55
CA ILE A 123 14.11 -8.23 -14.12
C ILE A 123 14.33 -7.45 -12.83
N PHE A 124 13.84 -6.23 -12.81
CA PHE A 124 13.82 -5.35 -11.64
C PHE A 124 12.38 -5.02 -11.26
N SER A 125 12.03 -5.29 -10.00
CA SER A 125 10.67 -5.04 -9.50
C SER A 125 10.74 -4.15 -8.26
N HIS A 126 10.19 -2.96 -8.36
CA HIS A 126 10.38 -1.88 -7.39
C HIS A 126 9.11 -1.62 -6.59
N CYS A 127 9.21 -1.58 -5.25
CA CYS A 127 8.10 -1.25 -4.37
C CYS A 127 7.92 0.25 -4.19
N SER A 128 6.68 0.70 -4.18
CA SER A 128 6.27 2.10 -4.14
C SER A 128 6.87 2.94 -5.30
N GLY A 129 6.98 4.25 -5.20
CA GLY A 129 7.45 5.05 -6.32
C GLY A 129 6.54 5.00 -7.56
N TYR A 130 7.12 5.30 -8.74
CA TYR A 130 6.34 5.43 -9.97
C TYR A 130 7.11 5.11 -11.26
N ILE A 131 8.41 4.79 -11.18
CA ILE A 131 9.22 4.53 -12.37
C ILE A 131 8.95 3.13 -12.91
N ASN A 132 8.68 3.06 -14.21
CA ASN A 132 8.59 1.86 -15.01
C ASN A 132 9.27 2.17 -16.36
N ASN A 133 10.28 1.41 -16.76
CA ASN A 133 11.02 1.66 -18.00
C ASN A 133 10.41 1.00 -19.24
N GLY A 134 9.29 0.28 -19.09
CA GLY A 134 8.60 -0.39 -20.17
C GLY A 134 9.32 -1.61 -20.75
N VAL A 135 10.43 -2.06 -20.14
CA VAL A 135 11.28 -3.16 -20.64
C VAL A 135 11.46 -4.24 -19.59
N ASN A 136 12.15 -3.94 -18.50
CA ASN A 136 12.57 -4.90 -17.49
C ASN A 136 12.50 -4.37 -16.05
N MET A 137 11.98 -3.16 -15.85
CA MET A 137 11.74 -2.59 -14.53
C MET A 137 10.28 -2.18 -14.40
N ASN A 138 9.54 -2.89 -13.55
CA ASN A 138 8.18 -2.54 -13.17
C ASN A 138 8.09 -1.95 -11.76
N ASN A 139 6.91 -1.47 -11.42
CA ASN A 139 6.58 -0.93 -10.11
C ASN A 139 5.39 -1.70 -9.52
N TYR A 140 5.44 -1.95 -8.22
CA TYR A 140 4.31 -2.50 -7.47
C TYR A 140 4.04 -1.70 -6.20
N PHE A 141 2.77 -1.52 -5.90
CA PHE A 141 2.31 -0.96 -4.64
C PHE A 141 0.88 -1.44 -4.36
N GLY A 142 0.32 -1.04 -3.22
CA GLY A 142 -1.02 -1.47 -2.84
C GLY A 142 -1.92 -0.31 -2.44
N ARG A 143 -3.23 -0.57 -2.55
CA ARG A 143 -4.31 0.33 -2.13
C ARG A 143 -4.45 0.37 -0.61
N ILE A 144 -3.32 0.61 0.10
CA ILE A 144 -3.29 0.64 1.57
C ILE A 144 -4.24 1.70 2.14
N TYR A 145 -4.63 2.67 1.34
CA TYR A 145 -5.63 3.66 1.70
C TYR A 145 -6.99 3.01 2.03
N GLU A 146 -7.34 1.84 1.46
CA GLU A 146 -8.58 1.13 1.79
C GLU A 146 -8.63 0.71 3.27
N PRO A 147 -7.68 -0.08 3.81
CA PRO A 147 -7.68 -0.38 5.24
C PRO A 147 -7.28 0.82 6.13
N ARG A 148 -6.61 1.85 5.60
CA ARG A 148 -6.40 3.12 6.32
C ARG A 148 -7.73 3.81 6.65
N PHE A 149 -8.65 3.84 5.69
CA PHE A 149 -10.01 4.33 5.92
C PHE A 149 -10.71 3.54 7.03
N LEU A 150 -10.60 2.22 7.02
CA LEU A 150 -11.20 1.35 8.04
C LEU A 150 -10.60 1.59 9.43
N SER A 151 -9.27 1.76 9.52
CA SER A 151 -8.62 2.12 10.80
C SER A 151 -9.02 3.51 11.29
N GLY A 152 -9.29 4.43 10.37
CA GLY A 152 -9.86 5.75 10.65
C GLY A 152 -11.24 5.67 11.30
N LEU A 153 -12.12 4.74 10.86
CA LEU A 153 -13.41 4.48 11.51
C LEU A 153 -13.21 4.09 12.98
N ALA A 154 -12.29 3.15 13.25
CA ALA A 154 -12.01 2.71 14.61
C ALA A 154 -11.46 3.87 15.49
N ALA A 155 -10.56 4.69 14.95
CA ALA A 155 -10.02 5.87 15.64
C ALA A 155 -11.10 6.92 15.92
N GLY A 156 -11.96 7.20 14.95
CA GLY A 156 -13.05 8.19 15.07
C GLY A 156 -14.11 7.80 16.08
N LEU A 157 -14.44 6.49 16.19
CA LEU A 157 -15.34 5.97 17.21
C LEU A 157 -14.71 5.98 18.61
N LYS A 158 -13.38 5.86 18.69
CA LYS A 158 -12.65 5.72 19.96
C LYS A 158 -12.34 7.05 20.63
N THR A 159 -12.00 8.08 19.87
CA THR A 159 -11.61 9.39 20.45
C THR A 159 -12.71 10.00 21.33
N LYS A 160 -12.32 10.60 22.43
CA LYS A 160 -13.20 11.37 23.34
C LYS A 160 -12.85 12.86 23.33
N THR A 161 -11.63 13.20 22.90
CA THR A 161 -11.18 14.60 22.81
C THR A 161 -11.44 15.22 21.44
N ASN A 162 -11.85 14.45 20.45
CA ASN A 162 -11.93 14.83 19.04
C ASN A 162 -10.57 15.29 18.46
N LYS A 163 -9.46 14.95 19.12
CA LYS A 163 -8.11 15.20 18.66
C LYS A 163 -7.39 13.88 18.44
N ILE A 164 -7.06 13.62 17.21
CA ILE A 164 -6.34 12.42 16.80
C ILE A 164 -4.97 12.85 16.28
N GLY A 165 -3.91 12.26 16.78
CA GLY A 165 -2.55 12.48 16.29
C GLY A 165 -2.21 11.53 15.15
N TYR A 166 -1.38 11.95 14.22
CA TYR A 166 -0.86 11.10 13.15
C TYR A 166 0.63 11.37 12.95
N VAL A 167 1.45 10.36 13.24
CA VAL A 167 2.89 10.40 13.02
C VAL A 167 3.16 9.97 11.58
N SER A 168 3.59 10.89 10.73
CA SER A 168 3.82 10.63 9.31
C SER A 168 5.31 10.72 8.96
N ALA A 169 5.77 9.86 8.05
CA ALA A 169 7.16 9.85 7.61
C ALA A 169 7.48 11.11 6.79
N MET A 170 6.82 11.31 5.68
CA MET A 170 7.11 12.36 4.70
C MET A 170 5.84 13.11 4.30
N ASP A 171 6.01 14.32 3.77
CA ASP A 171 4.98 15.03 3.01
C ASP A 171 5.15 14.66 1.52
N ASN A 172 4.62 13.50 1.15
CA ASN A 172 4.67 12.97 -0.21
C ASN A 172 3.35 12.28 -0.56
N PRO A 173 3.09 11.94 -1.84
CA PRO A 173 1.83 11.33 -2.26
C PRO A 173 1.46 10.04 -1.53
N GLU A 174 2.43 9.17 -1.23
CA GLU A 174 2.22 7.92 -0.52
C GLU A 174 1.67 8.16 0.89
N CYS A 175 2.35 8.99 1.68
CA CYS A 175 1.93 9.33 3.04
C CYS A 175 0.62 10.13 3.06
N ASN A 176 0.48 11.08 2.13
CA ASN A 176 -0.71 11.94 2.04
C ASN A 176 -1.96 11.14 1.68
N GLY A 177 -1.86 10.20 0.73
CA GLY A 177 -2.96 9.30 0.38
C GLY A 177 -3.45 8.49 1.58
N GLY A 178 -2.52 7.92 2.35
CA GLY A 178 -2.82 7.16 3.57
C GLY A 178 -3.44 8.01 4.68
N LEU A 179 -2.87 9.19 4.97
CA LEU A 179 -3.39 10.15 5.95
C LEU A 179 -4.79 10.65 5.58
N ASN A 180 -4.99 10.98 4.31
CA ASN A 180 -6.29 11.42 3.80
C ASN A 180 -7.35 10.35 3.98
N ALA A 181 -7.06 9.10 3.61
CA ALA A 181 -7.97 7.97 3.76
C ALA A 181 -8.33 7.71 5.24
N PHE A 182 -7.33 7.73 6.12
CA PHE A 182 -7.55 7.62 7.56
C PHE A 182 -8.48 8.74 8.07
N THR A 183 -8.22 9.98 7.67
CA THR A 183 -9.02 11.14 8.08
C THR A 183 -10.45 11.06 7.54
N LEU A 184 -10.64 10.62 6.29
CA LEU A 184 -11.96 10.39 5.72
C LEU A 184 -12.74 9.36 6.54
N GLY A 185 -12.09 8.24 6.93
CA GLY A 185 -12.68 7.24 7.82
C GLY A 185 -13.08 7.82 9.18
N VAL A 186 -12.20 8.59 9.82
CA VAL A 186 -12.51 9.29 11.08
C VAL A 186 -13.76 10.15 10.93
N ARG A 187 -13.84 10.98 9.88
CA ARG A 187 -14.91 11.96 9.70
C ARG A 187 -16.25 11.35 9.31
N VAL A 188 -16.26 10.16 8.73
CA VAL A 188 -17.52 9.42 8.47
C VAL A 188 -18.27 9.11 9.76
N VAL A 189 -17.57 8.77 10.84
CA VAL A 189 -18.16 8.39 12.13
C VAL A 189 -18.11 9.53 13.16
N ASN A 190 -17.18 10.47 13.00
CA ASN A 190 -17.00 11.61 13.90
C ASN A 190 -16.58 12.86 13.11
N PRO A 191 -17.54 13.60 12.52
CA PRO A 191 -17.24 14.77 11.69
C PRO A 191 -16.60 15.95 12.45
N ASP A 192 -16.69 15.95 13.78
CA ASP A 192 -16.11 17.00 14.64
C ASP A 192 -14.65 16.74 15.00
N ALA A 193 -14.13 15.54 14.71
CA ALA A 193 -12.75 15.20 14.99
C ALA A 193 -11.77 15.87 14.02
N THR A 194 -10.61 16.23 14.56
CA THR A 194 -9.47 16.78 13.81
C THR A 194 -8.28 15.85 13.91
N VAL A 195 -7.62 15.57 12.78
CA VAL A 195 -6.39 14.79 12.72
C VAL A 195 -5.20 15.75 12.64
N TYR A 196 -4.35 15.74 13.65
CA TYR A 196 -3.12 16.53 13.75
C TYR A 196 -1.95 15.70 13.23
N VAL A 197 -1.34 16.09 12.12
CA VAL A 197 -0.18 15.41 11.56
C VAL A 197 1.12 16.12 11.94
N LYS A 198 2.14 15.33 12.31
CA LYS A 198 3.54 15.75 12.39
C LYS A 198 4.41 14.82 11.54
N TYR A 199 5.32 15.42 10.78
CA TYR A 199 6.26 14.71 9.92
C TYR A 199 7.59 14.49 10.64
N THR A 200 8.10 13.26 10.57
CA THR A 200 9.43 12.90 11.11
C THR A 200 10.55 13.21 10.13
N ASN A 201 10.23 13.31 8.81
CA ASN A 201 11.16 13.43 7.70
C ASN A 201 12.15 12.25 7.60
N THR A 202 11.72 11.08 8.04
CA THR A 202 12.43 9.82 7.92
C THR A 202 11.42 8.67 7.85
N TRP A 203 11.76 7.60 7.13
CA TRP A 203 10.96 6.38 7.12
C TRP A 203 11.08 5.61 8.43
N TYR A 204 12.28 5.53 8.99
CA TYR A 204 12.59 4.78 10.19
C TYR A 204 13.58 5.53 11.08
N ASP A 205 13.12 6.02 12.20
CA ASP A 205 13.93 6.48 13.34
C ASP A 205 13.09 6.33 14.61
N PRO A 206 13.24 5.22 15.34
CA PRO A 206 12.45 4.93 16.53
C PRO A 206 12.44 6.06 17.56
N THR A 207 13.55 6.80 17.68
CA THR A 207 13.65 7.92 18.62
C THR A 207 12.80 9.11 18.19
N VAL A 208 12.90 9.50 16.92
CA VAL A 208 12.13 10.62 16.37
C VAL A 208 10.64 10.28 16.31
N GLU A 209 10.31 9.04 15.91
CA GLU A 209 8.93 8.55 15.86
C GLU A 209 8.27 8.61 17.26
N ARG A 210 8.97 8.15 18.29
CA ARG A 210 8.52 8.21 19.68
C ARG A 210 8.30 9.66 20.13
N GLN A 211 9.29 10.54 19.94
CA GLN A 211 9.20 11.95 20.33
C GLN A 211 8.06 12.67 19.60
N THR A 212 7.81 12.32 18.34
CA THR A 212 6.71 12.88 17.56
C THR A 212 5.34 12.45 18.10
N ALA A 213 5.21 11.16 18.48
CA ALA A 213 4.00 10.67 19.14
C ALA A 213 3.77 11.34 20.48
N ASP A 214 4.81 11.44 21.33
CA ASP A 214 4.73 12.12 22.64
C ASP A 214 4.28 13.59 22.46
N ALA A 215 4.80 14.31 21.46
CA ALA A 215 4.40 15.69 21.18
C ALA A 215 2.92 15.82 20.75
N LEU A 216 2.38 14.86 20.01
CA LEU A 216 0.94 14.82 19.64
C LEU A 216 0.07 14.51 20.87
N ILE A 217 0.51 13.61 21.74
CA ILE A 217 -0.16 13.29 23.01
C ILE A 217 -0.19 14.51 23.93
N ASP A 218 0.91 15.24 24.03
CA ASP A 218 1.00 16.49 24.81
C ASP A 218 0.04 17.59 24.29
N MET A 219 -0.30 17.58 23.00
CA MET A 219 -1.33 18.45 22.41
C MET A 219 -2.76 18.03 22.76
N GLY A 220 -2.92 16.92 23.47
CA GLY A 220 -4.21 16.37 23.91
C GLY A 220 -4.85 15.41 22.92
N CYS A 221 -4.07 14.84 21.98
CA CYS A 221 -4.53 13.72 21.14
C CYS A 221 -4.69 12.47 22.00
N ASP A 222 -5.85 11.81 21.90
CA ASP A 222 -6.18 10.60 22.66
C ASP A 222 -6.23 9.32 21.81
N VAL A 223 -5.95 9.45 20.51
CA VAL A 223 -5.69 8.35 19.58
C VAL A 223 -4.48 8.73 18.73
N ILE A 224 -3.54 7.82 18.52
CA ILE A 224 -2.35 8.03 17.68
C ILE A 224 -2.37 7.05 16.50
N GLY A 225 -2.50 7.58 15.28
CA GLY A 225 -2.25 6.86 14.03
C GLY A 225 -0.80 7.05 13.58
N GLN A 226 -0.33 6.20 12.67
CA GLN A 226 1.02 6.34 12.13
C GLN A 226 1.14 5.94 10.65
N HIS A 227 2.11 6.55 9.97
CA HIS A 227 2.76 6.08 8.76
C HIS A 227 4.26 6.10 9.01
N GLN A 228 4.70 5.13 9.79
CA GLN A 228 6.07 4.96 10.28
C GLN A 228 6.38 3.47 10.38
N ASP A 229 7.65 3.13 10.31
CA ASP A 229 8.10 1.75 10.18
C ASP A 229 8.41 1.08 11.51
N SER A 230 8.44 1.81 12.62
CA SER A 230 8.61 1.20 13.95
C SER A 230 7.31 1.11 14.75
N THR A 231 7.35 0.31 15.82
CA THR A 231 6.23 0.19 16.77
C THR A 231 6.20 1.29 17.82
N LEU A 232 7.17 2.22 17.83
CA LEU A 232 7.37 3.17 18.94
C LEU A 232 6.21 4.16 19.13
N PRO A 233 5.49 4.63 18.09
CA PRO A 233 4.29 5.44 18.30
C PRO A 233 3.18 4.69 19.06
N GLN A 234 3.05 3.36 18.85
CA GLN A 234 2.10 2.51 19.58
C GLN A 234 2.50 2.36 21.05
N VAL A 235 3.79 2.13 21.30
CA VAL A 235 4.35 2.04 22.67
C VAL A 235 4.16 3.36 23.42
N ALA A 236 4.42 4.50 22.75
CA ALA A 236 4.19 5.83 23.33
C ALA A 236 2.72 6.03 23.76
N ALA A 237 1.78 5.67 22.88
CA ALA A 237 0.36 5.76 23.18
C ALA A 237 -0.01 4.90 24.41
N GLN A 238 0.47 3.66 24.48
CA GLN A 238 0.21 2.75 25.60
C GLN A 238 0.75 3.30 26.91
N GLU A 239 2.00 3.77 26.94
CA GLU A 239 2.61 4.33 28.15
C GLU A 239 1.91 5.59 28.64
N ALA A 240 1.36 6.39 27.72
CA ALA A 240 0.58 7.58 28.05
C ALA A 240 -0.88 7.27 28.41
N GLY A 241 -1.36 6.03 28.25
CA GLY A 241 -2.73 5.63 28.52
C GLY A 241 -3.73 6.16 27.50
N VAL A 242 -3.30 6.39 26.27
CA VAL A 242 -4.13 6.76 25.09
C VAL A 242 -4.16 5.61 24.08
N TRP A 243 -4.97 5.73 23.03
CA TRP A 243 -5.21 4.66 22.06
C TRP A 243 -4.34 4.82 20.81
N SER A 244 -4.24 3.75 20.02
CA SER A 244 -3.42 3.80 18.82
C SER A 244 -3.94 2.92 17.67
N CYS A 245 -3.66 3.34 16.43
CA CYS A 245 -3.78 2.56 15.21
C CYS A 245 -2.39 2.37 14.60
N GLY A 246 -1.98 1.12 14.41
CA GLY A 246 -0.67 0.77 13.87
C GLY A 246 -0.57 0.86 12.35
N TYR A 247 0.50 0.30 11.80
CA TYR A 247 0.77 0.22 10.37
C TYR A 247 1.72 -0.92 10.03
N ASN A 248 1.73 -1.35 8.78
CA ASN A 248 2.54 -2.41 8.17
C ASN A 248 2.18 -3.83 8.65
N ALA A 249 2.15 -4.06 9.97
CA ALA A 249 1.86 -5.33 10.60
C ALA A 249 0.84 -5.17 11.74
N ASP A 250 0.34 -6.29 12.26
CA ASP A 250 -0.42 -6.29 13.52
C ASP A 250 0.51 -5.96 14.68
N MET A 251 0.31 -4.79 15.28
CA MET A 251 1.13 -4.27 16.38
C MET A 251 0.52 -4.55 17.77
N THR A 252 -0.41 -5.49 17.87
CA THR A 252 -1.08 -5.83 19.14
C THR A 252 -0.07 -6.23 20.23
N GLU A 253 0.99 -6.97 19.87
CA GLU A 253 2.01 -7.41 20.86
C GLU A 253 2.83 -6.23 21.39
N ALA A 254 3.08 -5.21 20.58
CA ALA A 254 3.85 -4.03 20.99
C ALA A 254 3.07 -3.12 21.95
N ALA A 255 1.74 -3.05 21.81
CA ALA A 255 0.88 -2.18 22.62
C ALA A 255 -0.47 -2.83 22.93
N PRO A 256 -0.52 -3.97 23.69
CA PRO A 256 -1.72 -4.78 23.87
C PRO A 256 -2.86 -4.05 24.58
N ASP A 257 -2.59 -2.98 25.29
CA ASP A 257 -3.59 -2.21 26.05
C ASP A 257 -3.94 -0.86 25.41
N ALA A 258 -3.34 -0.52 24.26
CA ALA A 258 -3.62 0.71 23.50
C ALA A 258 -4.04 0.46 22.06
N HIS A 259 -3.48 -0.57 21.41
CA HIS A 259 -3.67 -0.86 20.00
C HIS A 259 -5.13 -1.18 19.68
N LEU A 260 -5.69 -0.52 18.66
CA LEU A 260 -7.05 -0.75 18.15
C LEU A 260 -7.02 -1.74 16.97
N CYS A 261 -6.29 -1.41 15.95
CA CYS A 261 -6.05 -2.18 14.73
C CYS A 261 -4.91 -1.55 13.90
N ALA A 262 -4.48 -2.23 12.84
CA ALA A 262 -3.51 -1.73 11.89
C ALA A 262 -3.91 -2.03 10.44
N PRO A 263 -3.76 -1.11 9.49
CA PRO A 263 -3.59 -1.46 8.07
C PRO A 263 -2.35 -2.33 7.90
N ILE A 264 -2.52 -3.47 7.23
CA ILE A 264 -1.45 -4.47 7.07
C ILE A 264 -1.24 -4.82 5.61
N TRP A 265 -0.04 -5.33 5.30
CA TRP A 265 0.35 -5.80 3.99
C TRP A 265 0.46 -7.32 3.93
N ASP A 266 0.08 -7.92 2.81
CA ASP A 266 0.53 -9.26 2.38
C ASP A 266 1.27 -9.14 1.03
N TRP A 267 2.52 -8.74 1.10
CA TRP A 267 3.39 -8.63 -0.08
C TRP A 267 3.63 -9.98 -0.77
N SER A 268 3.28 -11.11 -0.14
CA SER A 268 3.44 -12.42 -0.75
C SER A 268 2.61 -12.58 -2.02
N VAL A 269 1.52 -11.82 -2.16
CA VAL A 269 0.70 -11.79 -3.39
C VAL A 269 1.54 -11.36 -4.58
N ILE A 270 2.32 -10.26 -4.44
CA ILE A 270 3.19 -9.76 -5.52
C ILE A 270 4.40 -10.65 -5.71
N TYR A 271 5.13 -10.98 -4.63
CA TYR A 271 6.33 -11.81 -4.76
C TYR A 271 6.03 -13.14 -5.43
N LYS A 272 4.92 -13.78 -5.07
CA LYS A 272 4.50 -15.03 -5.69
C LYS A 272 4.19 -14.85 -7.17
N THR A 273 3.42 -13.82 -7.52
CA THR A 273 3.06 -13.50 -8.91
C THR A 273 4.29 -13.25 -9.77
N GLU A 274 5.20 -12.40 -9.31
CA GLU A 274 6.44 -12.07 -10.01
C GLU A 274 7.33 -13.31 -10.21
N LEU A 275 7.55 -14.09 -9.14
CA LEU A 275 8.37 -15.30 -9.21
C LEU A 275 7.73 -16.39 -10.08
N GLU A 276 6.40 -16.59 -10.02
CA GLU A 276 5.69 -17.51 -10.92
C GLU A 276 5.84 -17.07 -12.38
N ASN A 277 5.75 -15.80 -12.68
CA ASN A 277 5.92 -15.27 -14.03
C ASN A 277 7.34 -15.48 -14.55
N VAL A 278 8.36 -15.29 -13.71
CA VAL A 278 9.77 -15.59 -14.08
C VAL A 278 9.98 -17.07 -14.33
N ILE A 279 9.47 -17.94 -13.45
CA ILE A 279 9.58 -19.40 -13.61
C ILE A 279 8.91 -19.85 -14.90
N ASN A 280 7.75 -19.30 -15.24
CA ASN A 280 6.97 -19.70 -16.41
C ASN A 280 7.39 -18.99 -17.71
N GLY A 281 8.24 -17.98 -17.66
CA GLY A 281 8.60 -17.13 -18.82
C GLY A 281 7.44 -16.30 -19.33
N THR A 282 6.57 -15.86 -18.42
CA THR A 282 5.38 -15.03 -18.69
C THR A 282 5.47 -13.63 -18.09
N TRP A 283 6.62 -13.26 -17.55
CA TRP A 283 6.81 -11.95 -16.95
C TRP A 283 6.61 -10.81 -17.97
N THR A 284 5.85 -9.83 -17.60
CA THR A 284 5.63 -8.59 -18.37
C THR A 284 5.96 -7.38 -17.52
N CYS A 285 6.32 -6.27 -18.16
CA CYS A 285 6.68 -5.04 -17.47
C CYS A 285 5.43 -4.25 -17.03
N GLU A 286 4.47 -4.94 -16.39
CA GLU A 286 3.25 -4.33 -15.87
C GLU A 286 3.42 -3.83 -14.44
N ASN A 287 2.83 -2.68 -14.14
CA ASN A 287 2.75 -2.18 -12.78
C ASN A 287 1.58 -2.82 -12.05
N TYR A 288 1.76 -3.04 -10.75
CA TYR A 288 0.71 -3.56 -9.86
C TYR A 288 0.28 -2.50 -8.86
N PHE A 289 -1.03 -2.30 -8.74
CA PHE A 289 -1.63 -1.49 -7.69
C PHE A 289 -2.86 -2.22 -7.15
N LEU A 290 -2.61 -3.17 -6.24
CA LEU A 290 -3.58 -4.15 -5.76
C LEU A 290 -4.17 -3.74 -4.40
N GLY A 291 -5.40 -4.15 -4.13
CA GLY A 291 -6.16 -3.74 -2.96
C GLY A 291 -6.54 -4.90 -2.03
N MET A 292 -7.56 -4.62 -1.22
CA MET A 292 -8.15 -5.63 -0.31
C MET A 292 -8.80 -6.79 -1.07
N ARG A 293 -9.32 -6.55 -2.27
CA ARG A 293 -9.95 -7.59 -3.11
C ARG A 293 -8.96 -8.64 -3.56
N GLU A 294 -7.75 -8.23 -3.88
CA GLU A 294 -6.66 -9.10 -4.29
C GLU A 294 -5.93 -9.72 -3.09
N GLY A 295 -6.26 -9.28 -1.86
CA GLY A 295 -5.66 -9.75 -0.63
C GLY A 295 -4.27 -9.17 -0.33
N MET A 296 -3.84 -8.14 -1.06
CA MET A 296 -2.54 -7.53 -0.86
C MET A 296 -2.47 -6.61 0.35
N VAL A 297 -3.60 -6.02 0.71
CA VAL A 297 -3.75 -5.17 1.89
C VAL A 297 -4.96 -5.60 2.70
N GLY A 298 -4.95 -5.31 3.99
CA GLY A 298 -6.06 -5.64 4.87
C GLY A 298 -6.02 -4.84 6.17
N LEU A 299 -7.02 -5.06 7.01
CA LEU A 299 -7.02 -4.56 8.38
C LEU A 299 -6.72 -5.74 9.33
N SER A 300 -5.82 -5.53 10.30
CA SER A 300 -5.60 -6.51 11.36
C SER A 300 -6.90 -6.73 12.16
N PRO A 301 -7.04 -7.84 12.89
CA PRO A 301 -8.19 -8.02 13.77
C PRO A 301 -8.37 -6.81 14.71
N LEU A 302 -9.61 -6.39 14.92
CA LEU A 302 -9.92 -5.40 15.93
C LEU A 302 -9.62 -5.96 17.32
N THR A 303 -8.95 -5.18 18.17
CA THR A 303 -8.63 -5.62 19.53
C THR A 303 -9.78 -5.34 20.51
N LYS A 304 -9.63 -5.87 21.72
CA LYS A 304 -10.51 -5.57 22.89
C LYS A 304 -10.63 -4.08 23.21
N ASN A 305 -9.67 -3.27 22.72
CA ASN A 305 -9.57 -1.85 23.04
C ASN A 305 -10.51 -0.99 22.18
N CYS A 306 -11.06 -1.52 21.09
CA CYS A 306 -12.02 -0.82 20.26
C CYS A 306 -13.31 -0.51 21.03
N GLU A 307 -14.02 0.56 20.63
CA GLU A 307 -15.34 0.90 21.19
C GLU A 307 -16.36 -0.19 20.81
N GLU A 308 -17.37 -0.39 21.66
CA GLU A 308 -18.45 -1.33 21.37
C GLU A 308 -19.15 -0.95 20.04
N GLY A 309 -19.42 -1.93 19.19
CA GLY A 309 -20.04 -1.72 17.88
C GLY A 309 -19.07 -1.39 16.75
N THR A 310 -17.77 -1.14 17.02
CA THR A 310 -16.78 -0.85 15.97
C THR A 310 -16.71 -1.95 14.93
N GLN A 311 -16.76 -3.23 15.33
CA GLN A 311 -16.71 -4.36 14.40
C GLN A 311 -17.81 -4.27 13.33
N ALA A 312 -19.05 -4.00 13.74
CA ALA A 312 -20.17 -3.93 12.79
C ALA A 312 -20.01 -2.78 11.78
N VAL A 313 -19.47 -1.64 12.22
CA VAL A 313 -19.18 -0.50 11.33
C VAL A 313 -18.08 -0.86 10.35
N VAL A 314 -16.97 -1.42 10.83
CA VAL A 314 -15.85 -1.85 9.99
C VAL A 314 -16.27 -2.91 8.98
N ASP A 315 -17.07 -3.91 9.39
CA ASP A 315 -17.57 -4.96 8.50
C ASP A 315 -18.46 -4.38 7.38
N GLU A 316 -19.34 -3.41 7.71
CA GLU A 316 -20.18 -2.74 6.72
C GLU A 316 -19.37 -2.04 5.64
N TRP A 317 -18.34 -1.26 6.04
CA TRP A 317 -17.51 -0.54 5.09
C TRP A 317 -16.55 -1.45 4.33
N THR A 318 -16.03 -2.49 4.99
CA THR A 318 -15.25 -3.54 4.33
C THR A 318 -16.07 -4.20 3.21
N ALA A 319 -17.34 -4.56 3.47
CA ALA A 319 -18.19 -5.15 2.43
C ALA A 319 -18.38 -4.23 1.22
N LYS A 320 -18.55 -2.92 1.43
CA LYS A 320 -18.69 -1.93 0.35
C LYS A 320 -17.38 -1.76 -0.47
N ILE A 321 -16.21 -1.80 0.17
CA ILE A 321 -14.92 -1.80 -0.52
C ILE A 321 -14.77 -3.09 -1.34
N MET A 322 -15.08 -4.24 -0.74
CA MET A 322 -14.93 -5.55 -1.39
C MET A 322 -15.87 -5.74 -2.59
N ASP A 323 -17.10 -5.22 -2.55
CA ASP A 323 -18.06 -5.33 -3.66
C ASP A 323 -17.94 -4.17 -4.68
N GLY A 324 -17.16 -3.12 -4.37
CA GLY A 324 -16.91 -1.96 -5.23
C GLY A 324 -18.00 -0.92 -5.28
N SER A 325 -18.97 -1.01 -4.38
CA SER A 325 -20.01 0.01 -4.25
C SER A 325 -19.49 1.30 -3.60
N PHE A 326 -18.30 1.25 -3.01
CA PHE A 326 -17.61 2.39 -2.40
C PHE A 326 -16.11 2.35 -2.71
N ASP A 327 -15.54 3.52 -2.98
CA ASP A 327 -14.10 3.76 -2.95
C ASP A 327 -13.82 4.93 -2.00
N VAL A 328 -12.67 4.91 -1.35
CA VAL A 328 -12.30 5.92 -0.35
C VAL A 328 -12.25 7.33 -0.94
N PHE A 329 -11.83 7.44 -2.20
CA PHE A 329 -11.72 8.71 -2.92
C PHE A 329 -12.88 8.97 -3.89
N ASP A 330 -14.08 8.46 -3.55
CA ASP A 330 -15.34 8.87 -4.17
C ASP A 330 -15.82 10.21 -3.60
N GLY A 331 -16.19 11.15 -4.45
CA GLY A 331 -16.44 12.52 -4.01
C GLY A 331 -17.88 12.89 -3.68
N GLU A 332 -18.12 13.99 -2.97
CA GLU A 332 -17.34 15.25 -2.91
C GLU A 332 -16.27 15.20 -1.81
N ILE A 333 -15.02 15.51 -2.18
CA ILE A 333 -13.92 15.62 -1.21
C ILE A 333 -13.30 17.01 -1.33
N LYS A 334 -13.16 17.69 -0.17
CA LYS A 334 -12.49 18.97 -0.03
C LYS A 334 -11.12 18.81 0.62
N ASP A 335 -10.20 19.67 0.25
CA ASP A 335 -8.93 19.79 0.97
C ASP A 335 -9.07 20.64 2.24
N ASN A 336 -8.00 20.69 3.03
CA ASN A 336 -7.95 21.43 4.29
C ASN A 336 -7.97 22.97 4.13
N THR A 337 -7.96 23.48 2.89
CA THR A 337 -8.21 24.89 2.57
C THR A 337 -9.68 25.15 2.19
N GLY A 338 -10.48 24.09 2.01
CA GLY A 338 -11.87 24.14 1.59
C GLY A 338 -12.07 24.06 0.08
N ALA A 339 -11.01 23.89 -0.72
CA ALA A 339 -11.13 23.68 -2.17
C ALA A 339 -11.62 22.27 -2.47
N VAL A 340 -12.55 22.12 -3.43
CA VAL A 340 -13.02 20.81 -3.90
C VAL A 340 -11.90 20.16 -4.74
N ARG A 341 -11.48 18.96 -4.35
CA ARG A 341 -10.48 18.14 -5.02
C ARG A 341 -11.10 17.00 -5.81
N VAL A 342 -12.21 16.46 -5.32
CA VAL A 342 -13.00 15.45 -6.02
C VAL A 342 -14.45 15.92 -6.06
N GLU A 343 -14.99 16.11 -7.25
CA GLU A 343 -16.36 16.56 -7.43
C GLU A 343 -17.36 15.46 -7.06
N LYS A 344 -18.55 15.85 -6.69
CA LYS A 344 -19.61 14.90 -6.35
C LYS A 344 -19.89 13.91 -7.49
N GLY A 345 -19.78 12.62 -7.19
CA GLY A 345 -20.02 11.54 -8.14
C GLY A 345 -18.82 11.25 -9.06
N GLN A 346 -17.67 11.86 -8.78
CA GLN A 346 -16.39 11.50 -9.38
C GLN A 346 -15.59 10.62 -8.42
N ARG A 347 -14.62 9.90 -8.99
CA ARG A 347 -13.65 9.06 -8.28
C ARG A 347 -12.27 9.40 -8.81
N LEU A 348 -11.27 9.44 -7.93
CA LEU A 348 -9.88 9.55 -8.36
C LEU A 348 -9.44 8.28 -9.09
N THR A 349 -8.69 8.46 -10.15
CA THR A 349 -7.95 7.39 -10.83
C THR A 349 -6.73 6.97 -10.00
N ASP A 350 -6.17 5.80 -10.28
CA ASP A 350 -4.94 5.33 -9.63
C ASP A 350 -3.78 6.33 -9.77
N ALA A 351 -3.63 6.94 -10.94
CA ALA A 351 -2.61 7.95 -11.19
C ALA A 351 -2.82 9.21 -10.34
N GLU A 352 -4.07 9.63 -10.12
CA GLU A 352 -4.38 10.76 -9.25
C GLU A 352 -4.16 10.41 -7.78
N ILE A 353 -4.51 9.17 -7.35
CA ILE A 353 -4.28 8.71 -5.97
C ILE A 353 -2.78 8.66 -5.66
N THR A 354 -1.97 8.10 -6.56
CA THR A 354 -0.51 7.99 -6.38
C THR A 354 0.23 9.32 -6.56
N SER A 355 -0.47 10.41 -6.88
CA SER A 355 0.07 11.77 -7.02
C SER A 355 -0.57 12.79 -6.09
N ILE A 356 -1.27 12.38 -5.03
CA ILE A 356 -1.93 13.27 -4.06
C ILE A 356 -0.90 14.19 -3.37
N ASP A 357 -0.97 15.49 -3.63
CA ASP A 357 -0.13 16.54 -3.04
C ASP A 357 -0.89 17.47 -2.09
N TRP A 358 -2.06 17.06 -1.64
CA TRP A 358 -2.98 17.83 -0.80
C TRP A 358 -3.49 17.01 0.38
N LEU A 359 -3.95 17.68 1.43
CA LEU A 359 -4.53 17.06 2.62
C LEU A 359 -6.03 17.34 2.69
N VAL A 360 -6.83 16.35 3.12
CA VAL A 360 -8.29 16.50 3.20
C VAL A 360 -8.70 17.44 4.32
N GLU A 361 -9.92 17.98 4.19
CA GLU A 361 -10.61 18.71 5.28
C GLU A 361 -10.60 17.87 6.57
N GLY A 362 -10.25 18.50 7.69
CA GLY A 362 -10.11 17.85 8.99
C GLY A 362 -8.66 17.50 9.34
N VAL A 363 -7.70 17.65 8.42
CA VAL A 363 -6.26 17.53 8.70
C VAL A 363 -5.67 18.89 9.04
N VAL A 364 -4.86 18.94 10.11
CA VAL A 364 -4.08 20.09 10.55
C VAL A 364 -2.62 19.67 10.68
N VAL A 365 -1.72 20.36 9.99
CA VAL A 365 -0.26 20.19 10.17
C VAL A 365 0.14 20.91 11.46
N ALA A 366 0.77 20.19 12.41
CA ALA A 366 0.97 20.63 13.80
C ALA A 366 2.44 20.88 14.15
#